data_f5663310e3bd97709ccf562820682bf5
#
_entry.id   f5663310e3bd97709ccf562820682bf5
#
_cell.length_a   1.000
_cell.length_b   1.000
_cell.length_c   1.000
_cell.angle_alpha   90.00
_cell.angle_beta   90.00
_cell.angle_gamma   90.00
#
_symmetry.space_group_name_H-M   'P 1'
#
loop_
_entity.id
_entity.type
_entity.pdbx_description
1 polymer ?
#
loop_
_entity_poly.entity_id
_entity_poly.type
_entity_poly.pdbx_seq_one_letter_code
_entity_poly.pdbx_strand_id
1 'polypeptide(L)'
;MRVALAVALFHAVRGLLPGFWRAAALSATALFVMTRIIGPRPGMLTILLVIVLFDILLSVRTTGRTGMLWLLPPMFALWANWHIQFVYGLFVLGVFACEPLLNSLFRYRPQARNLLPASAAWLTLLASTLATLLNPYGVKIYSTVLLYAGQTRVYNEITELRAMTFRQPQHFLAVLLVLGAAMAMGWRRNARPLWLIFLLAASLLAFRSVREIWFLAIVSVCVVADGWQSPGSDVRGSVPLRSRIMVGVWVLAVVLASCRYYGLSNDALEIQTAGAFPEAAVRFVQQHRLSGPLFNDLSWGGFLLWRLPELPVALDGRTNVYGEDRILRFSDVWKGKPGWNSDPDLARANLIITPRDAAIASLLRFDARFQVAYEDVQAVVFARRR
;
A
#
# COMPACT_ATOMS: atom_id res chain seq x y z
N MET A 1 4.39 -12.13 5.62
CA MET A 1 4.49 -10.68 5.35
C MET A 1 3.82 -9.82 6.44
N ARG A 2 2.54 -10.00 6.79
CA ARG A 2 1.88 -9.21 7.88
C ARG A 2 2.62 -9.27 9.20
N VAL A 3 3.09 -10.44 9.59
CA VAL A 3 3.92 -10.62 10.80
C VAL A 3 5.23 -9.85 10.67
N ALA A 4 5.90 -9.91 9.51
CA ALA A 4 7.13 -9.15 9.28
C ALA A 4 6.91 -7.64 9.42
N LEU A 5 5.79 -7.11 8.90
CA LEU A 5 5.40 -5.70 9.09
C LEU A 5 5.19 -5.37 10.56
N ALA A 6 4.48 -6.22 11.30
CA ALA A 6 4.20 -6.01 12.73
C ALA A 6 5.51 -5.99 13.54
N VAL A 7 6.39 -6.94 13.28
CA VAL A 7 7.70 -7.04 13.95
C VAL A 7 8.60 -5.86 13.62
N ALA A 8 8.70 -5.51 12.33
CA ALA A 8 9.54 -4.39 11.89
C ALA A 8 9.05 -3.06 12.47
N LEU A 9 7.72 -2.82 12.43
CA LEU A 9 7.13 -1.60 12.99
C LEU A 9 7.32 -1.53 14.51
N PHE A 10 7.07 -2.63 15.21
CA PHE A 10 7.30 -2.69 16.65
C PHE A 10 8.78 -2.43 16.98
N HIS A 11 9.72 -3.01 16.22
CA HIS A 11 11.16 -2.81 16.42
C HIS A 11 11.55 -1.34 16.22
N ALA A 12 11.10 -0.71 15.15
CA ALA A 12 11.36 0.70 14.86
C ALA A 12 10.79 1.63 15.95
N VAL A 13 9.52 1.42 16.35
CA VAL A 13 8.87 2.20 17.41
C VAL A 13 9.54 1.97 18.75
N ARG A 14 9.92 0.72 19.07
CA ARG A 14 10.62 0.37 20.30
C ARG A 14 12.02 0.98 20.37
N GLY A 15 12.67 1.18 19.23
CA GLY A 15 13.93 1.90 19.11
C GLY A 15 13.83 3.40 19.45
N LEU A 16 12.64 3.97 19.39
CA LEU A 16 12.35 5.37 19.71
C LEU A 16 11.73 5.54 21.10
N LEU A 17 10.87 4.60 21.52
CA LEU A 17 10.05 4.72 22.72
C LEU A 17 10.38 3.61 23.72
N PRO A 18 10.90 3.94 24.92
CA PRO A 18 11.11 2.97 25.97
C PRO A 18 9.76 2.45 26.52
N GLY A 19 9.69 1.16 26.77
CA GLY A 19 8.50 0.49 27.32
C GLY A 19 7.78 -0.36 26.30
N PHE A 20 7.73 -1.68 26.57
CA PHE A 20 7.11 -2.67 25.70
C PHE A 20 5.66 -2.32 25.34
N TRP A 21 4.82 -2.07 26.34
CA TRP A 21 3.39 -1.87 26.16
C TRP A 21 3.05 -0.60 25.36
N ARG A 22 3.80 0.48 25.56
CA ARG A 22 3.64 1.72 24.79
C ARG A 22 3.99 1.51 23.33
N ALA A 23 5.12 0.87 23.06
CA ALA A 23 5.52 0.54 21.69
C ALA A 23 4.54 -0.44 21.03
N ALA A 24 4.08 -1.45 21.77
CA ALA A 24 3.08 -2.40 21.27
C ALA A 24 1.75 -1.73 20.94
N ALA A 25 1.24 -0.86 21.81
CA ALA A 25 -0.01 -0.13 21.59
C ALA A 25 0.06 0.77 20.35
N LEU A 26 1.14 1.57 20.21
CA LEU A 26 1.33 2.41 19.02
C LEU A 26 1.43 1.60 17.74
N SER A 27 2.22 0.51 17.76
CA SER A 27 2.37 -0.36 16.60
C SER A 27 1.06 -1.05 16.22
N ALA A 28 0.30 -1.54 17.21
CA ALA A 28 -1.01 -2.14 16.98
C ALA A 28 -2.01 -1.13 16.39
N THR A 29 -2.00 0.11 16.88
CA THR A 29 -2.83 1.19 16.33
C THR A 29 -2.50 1.48 14.87
N ALA A 30 -1.21 1.61 14.52
CA ALA A 30 -0.79 1.82 13.14
C ALA A 30 -1.16 0.63 12.25
N LEU A 31 -0.97 -0.60 12.72
CA LEU A 31 -1.35 -1.81 11.97
C LEU A 31 -2.87 -1.86 11.75
N PHE A 32 -3.68 -1.50 12.75
CA PHE A 32 -5.13 -1.45 12.59
C PHE A 32 -5.54 -0.41 11.54
N VAL A 33 -4.93 0.78 11.54
CA VAL A 33 -5.16 1.80 10.51
C VAL A 33 -4.87 1.27 9.11
N MET A 34 -3.84 0.44 8.97
CA MET A 34 -3.41 -0.13 7.70
C MET A 34 -4.17 -1.41 7.28
N THR A 35 -5.05 -1.98 8.09
CA THR A 35 -5.63 -3.33 7.87
C THR A 35 -6.25 -3.52 6.49
N ARG A 36 -6.91 -2.50 5.94
CA ARG A 36 -7.59 -2.58 4.64
C ARG A 36 -6.65 -2.59 3.44
N ILE A 37 -5.44 -2.05 3.60
CA ILE A 37 -4.44 -1.97 2.52
C ILE A 37 -3.37 -3.05 2.63
N ILE A 38 -3.25 -3.70 3.80
CA ILE A 38 -2.34 -4.83 4.01
C ILE A 38 -2.95 -6.10 3.39
N GLY A 39 -2.73 -6.26 2.09
CA GLY A 39 -3.10 -7.45 1.32
C GLY A 39 -1.87 -8.05 0.63
N PRO A 40 -1.96 -9.25 0.02
CA PRO A 40 -0.86 -9.90 -0.71
C PRO A 40 -0.58 -9.15 -2.02
N ARG A 41 0.03 -7.98 -1.92
CA ARG A 41 0.32 -7.07 -3.04
C ARG A 41 1.78 -6.60 -2.96
N PRO A 42 2.42 -6.22 -4.07
CA PRO A 42 3.79 -5.68 -4.09
C PRO A 42 3.98 -4.49 -3.14
N GLY A 43 2.96 -3.66 -2.92
CA GLY A 43 2.98 -2.53 -2.00
C GLY A 43 3.28 -2.90 -0.55
N MET A 44 3.02 -4.14 -0.11
CA MET A 44 3.41 -4.57 1.25
C MET A 44 4.93 -4.56 1.46
N LEU A 45 5.71 -4.88 0.42
CA LEU A 45 7.16 -4.79 0.51
C LEU A 45 7.59 -3.32 0.65
N THR A 46 6.94 -2.40 -0.07
CA THR A 46 7.17 -0.95 0.11
C THR A 46 6.96 -0.51 1.55
N ILE A 47 5.85 -0.89 2.18
CA ILE A 47 5.57 -0.56 3.58
C ILE A 47 6.70 -1.08 4.48
N LEU A 48 7.11 -2.34 4.29
CA LEU A 48 8.21 -2.94 5.05
C LEU A 48 9.52 -2.18 4.86
N LEU A 49 9.90 -1.89 3.60
CA LEU A 49 11.15 -1.20 3.29
C LEU A 49 11.16 0.24 3.80
N VAL A 50 10.02 0.95 3.81
CA VAL A 50 9.92 2.28 4.45
C VAL A 50 10.14 2.18 5.96
N ILE A 51 9.55 1.18 6.63
CA ILE A 51 9.77 0.98 8.07
C ILE A 51 11.26 0.70 8.34
N VAL A 52 11.87 -0.18 7.57
CA VAL A 52 13.32 -0.51 7.69
C VAL A 52 14.18 0.73 7.42
N LEU A 53 13.84 1.53 6.41
CA LEU A 53 14.52 2.77 6.09
C LEU A 53 14.47 3.76 7.28
N PHE A 54 13.29 3.98 7.86
CA PHE A 54 13.16 4.82 9.05
C PHE A 54 13.97 4.26 10.22
N ASP A 55 13.94 2.95 10.46
CA ASP A 55 14.72 2.33 11.55
C ASP A 55 16.22 2.51 11.34
N ILE A 56 16.75 2.33 10.14
CA ILE A 56 18.16 2.57 9.80
C ILE A 56 18.52 4.05 10.04
N LEU A 57 17.77 4.99 9.45
CA LEU A 57 18.07 6.42 9.54
C LEU A 57 18.00 6.93 10.98
N LEU A 58 17.00 6.51 11.75
CA LEU A 58 16.86 6.86 13.16
C LEU A 58 17.91 6.17 14.02
N SER A 59 18.36 4.96 13.67
CA SER A 59 19.47 4.28 14.33
C SER A 59 20.79 5.01 14.14
N VAL A 60 21.10 5.37 12.89
CA VAL A 60 22.32 6.13 12.59
C VAL A 60 22.32 7.47 13.33
N ARG A 61 21.17 8.15 13.33
CA ARG A 61 20.99 9.43 14.03
C ARG A 61 21.25 9.33 15.53
N THR A 62 20.80 8.24 16.18
CA THR A 62 20.96 8.06 17.64
C THR A 62 22.32 7.50 18.03
N THR A 63 22.91 6.63 17.20
CA THR A 63 24.16 5.94 17.51
C THR A 63 25.41 6.58 16.88
N GLY A 64 25.22 7.41 15.84
CA GLY A 64 26.31 7.96 15.02
C GLY A 64 26.99 6.93 14.09
N ARG A 65 26.52 5.68 14.07
CA ARG A 65 27.10 4.60 13.25
C ARG A 65 26.65 4.68 11.80
N THR A 66 27.38 5.40 10.96
CA THR A 66 27.05 5.62 9.54
C THR A 66 27.21 4.37 8.67
N GLY A 67 27.91 3.34 9.12
CA GLY A 67 28.11 2.09 8.37
C GLY A 67 26.80 1.41 7.93
N MET A 68 25.71 1.57 8.68
CA MET A 68 24.40 1.02 8.27
C MET A 68 23.81 1.67 7.02
N LEU A 69 24.24 2.89 6.66
CA LEU A 69 23.77 3.59 5.46
C LEU A 69 24.16 2.83 4.17
N TRP A 70 25.23 2.05 4.19
CA TRP A 70 25.64 1.25 3.04
C TRP A 70 24.68 0.10 2.69
N LEU A 71 23.73 -0.21 3.56
CA LEU A 71 22.64 -1.14 3.26
C LEU A 71 21.57 -0.53 2.36
N LEU A 72 21.50 0.82 2.28
CA LEU A 72 20.42 1.50 1.54
C LEU A 72 20.55 1.37 0.02
N PRO A 73 21.71 1.60 -0.63
CA PRO A 73 21.80 1.45 -2.08
C PRO A 73 21.34 0.07 -2.59
N PRO A 74 21.81 -1.08 -2.07
CA PRO A 74 21.31 -2.38 -2.51
C PRO A 74 19.81 -2.58 -2.19
N MET A 75 19.32 -2.05 -1.07
CA MET A 75 17.90 -2.07 -0.76
C MET A 75 17.08 -1.30 -1.80
N PHE A 76 17.55 -0.14 -2.25
CA PHE A 76 16.88 0.64 -3.30
C PHE A 76 16.95 -0.02 -4.67
N ALA A 77 18.06 -0.69 -5.02
CA ALA A 77 18.15 -1.49 -6.24
C ALA A 77 17.09 -2.61 -6.25
N LEU A 78 16.98 -3.36 -5.15
CA LEU A 78 15.94 -4.38 -5.00
C LEU A 78 14.53 -3.77 -5.09
N TRP A 79 14.29 -2.65 -4.39
CA TRP A 79 12.99 -2.01 -4.33
C TRP A 79 12.51 -1.50 -5.67
N ALA A 80 13.38 -0.86 -6.46
CA ALA A 80 13.06 -0.38 -7.81
C ALA A 80 12.69 -1.50 -8.79
N ASN A 81 13.25 -2.70 -8.59
CA ASN A 81 12.88 -3.88 -9.37
C ASN A 81 11.58 -4.55 -8.90
N TRP A 82 11.11 -4.22 -7.71
CA TRP A 82 9.92 -4.83 -7.12
C TRP A 82 8.68 -3.97 -7.23
N HIS A 83 8.78 -2.68 -6.89
CA HIS A 83 7.62 -1.80 -6.81
C HIS A 83 7.95 -0.34 -7.05
N ILE A 84 7.14 0.31 -7.88
CA ILE A 84 7.33 1.71 -8.31
C ILE A 84 7.36 2.73 -7.15
N GLN A 85 6.78 2.40 -5.99
CA GLN A 85 6.77 3.27 -4.81
C GLN A 85 8.13 3.37 -4.08
N PHE A 86 9.23 2.91 -4.66
CA PHE A 86 10.59 3.22 -4.16
C PHE A 86 10.83 4.74 -4.03
N VAL A 87 10.09 5.54 -4.78
CA VAL A 87 10.15 7.01 -4.71
C VAL A 87 9.78 7.56 -3.32
N TYR A 88 8.94 6.87 -2.54
CA TYR A 88 8.69 7.23 -1.14
C TYR A 88 9.95 7.11 -0.29
N GLY A 89 10.73 6.07 -0.54
CA GLY A 89 12.02 5.89 0.12
C GLY A 89 13.01 7.00 -0.24
N LEU A 90 13.12 7.37 -1.52
CA LEU A 90 13.96 8.48 -1.95
C LEU A 90 13.47 9.81 -1.35
N PHE A 91 12.17 10.04 -1.26
CA PHE A 91 11.61 11.21 -0.57
C PHE A 91 12.01 11.22 0.91
N VAL A 92 11.86 10.11 1.63
CA VAL A 92 12.25 10.00 3.03
C VAL A 92 13.74 10.31 3.19
N LEU A 93 14.60 9.67 2.40
CA LEU A 93 16.05 9.89 2.46
C LEU A 93 16.43 11.33 2.10
N GLY A 94 15.74 11.92 1.10
CA GLY A 94 15.93 13.32 0.69
C GLY A 94 15.59 14.30 1.81
N VAL A 95 14.47 14.11 2.52
CA VAL A 95 14.09 14.96 3.66
C VAL A 95 15.12 14.86 4.79
N PHE A 96 15.65 13.66 5.08
CA PHE A 96 16.74 13.48 6.04
C PHE A 96 18.05 14.17 5.57
N ALA A 97 18.38 14.10 4.29
CA ALA A 97 19.56 14.79 3.74
C ALA A 97 19.43 16.31 3.81
N CYS A 98 18.22 16.83 3.66
CA CYS A 98 17.91 18.25 3.79
C CYS A 98 17.72 18.73 5.23
N GLU A 99 17.79 17.87 6.25
CA GLU A 99 17.54 18.25 7.64
C GLU A 99 18.38 19.45 8.12
N PRO A 100 19.68 19.58 7.83
CA PRO A 100 20.45 20.76 8.21
C PRO A 100 19.92 22.06 7.63
N LEU A 101 19.51 22.03 6.35
CA LEU A 101 18.90 23.17 5.67
C LEU A 101 17.55 23.55 6.29
N LEU A 102 16.70 22.56 6.57
CA LEU A 102 15.42 22.75 7.22
C LEU A 102 15.58 23.37 8.62
N ASN A 103 16.55 22.86 9.39
CA ASN A 103 16.85 23.41 10.72
C ASN A 103 17.31 24.87 10.64
N SER A 104 18.12 25.23 9.65
CA SER A 104 18.52 26.61 9.40
C SER A 104 17.33 27.52 9.04
N LEU A 105 16.49 27.06 8.09
CA LEU A 105 15.32 27.80 7.61
C LEU A 105 14.29 28.09 8.75
N PHE A 106 14.04 27.09 9.57
CA PHE A 106 13.11 27.20 10.69
C PHE A 106 13.77 27.72 11.97
N ARG A 107 15.05 28.14 11.92
CA ARG A 107 15.83 28.59 13.09
C ARG A 107 15.81 27.60 14.26
N TYR A 108 15.68 26.31 13.93
CA TYR A 108 15.69 25.24 14.90
C TYR A 108 17.12 24.86 15.27
N ARG A 109 17.42 24.78 16.58
CA ARG A 109 18.72 24.38 17.10
C ARG A 109 18.65 22.95 17.65
N PRO A 110 19.02 21.94 16.85
CA PRO A 110 19.05 20.56 17.33
C PRO A 110 20.16 20.36 18.37
N GLN A 111 19.95 19.44 19.29
CA GLN A 111 21.04 18.96 20.16
C GLN A 111 22.08 18.25 19.28
N ALA A 112 23.37 18.63 19.39
CA ALA A 112 24.45 18.26 18.46
C ALA A 112 24.63 16.75 18.21
N ARG A 113 24.20 15.90 19.13
CA ARG A 113 24.30 14.41 19.03
C ARG A 113 23.24 13.76 18.13
N ASN A 114 22.30 14.50 17.58
CA ASN A 114 21.07 13.95 16.96
C ASN A 114 20.93 14.24 15.46
N LEU A 115 22.01 14.57 14.75
CA LEU A 115 21.96 14.82 13.31
C LEU A 115 22.66 13.72 12.52
N LEU A 116 22.07 13.36 11.39
CA LEU A 116 22.76 12.57 10.39
C LEU A 116 23.85 13.46 9.74
N PRO A 117 25.11 13.00 9.59
CA PRO A 117 26.13 13.78 8.89
C PRO A 117 25.65 14.12 7.47
N ALA A 118 25.60 15.41 7.12
CA ALA A 118 25.03 15.87 5.87
C ALA A 118 25.72 15.24 4.63
N SER A 119 27.05 15.15 4.64
CA SER A 119 27.81 14.52 3.57
C SER A 119 27.45 13.05 3.38
N ALA A 120 27.33 12.30 4.48
CA ALA A 120 26.95 10.89 4.44
C ALA A 120 25.50 10.73 3.93
N ALA A 121 24.58 11.60 4.35
CA ALA A 121 23.18 11.57 3.90
C ALA A 121 23.06 11.85 2.38
N TRP A 122 23.73 12.89 1.88
CA TRP A 122 23.73 13.23 0.44
C TRP A 122 24.42 12.15 -0.39
N LEU A 123 25.55 11.61 0.06
CA LEU A 123 26.21 10.50 -0.63
C LEU A 123 25.32 9.26 -0.70
N THR A 124 24.65 8.92 0.40
CA THR A 124 23.72 7.81 0.44
C THR A 124 22.51 8.04 -0.47
N LEU A 125 21.96 9.26 -0.50
CA LEU A 125 20.87 9.61 -1.39
C LEU A 125 21.29 9.45 -2.86
N LEU A 126 22.47 9.99 -3.24
CA LEU A 126 22.99 9.85 -4.59
C LEU A 126 23.23 8.38 -4.95
N ALA A 127 23.91 7.62 -4.10
CA ALA A 127 24.19 6.21 -4.33
C ALA A 127 22.89 5.38 -4.42
N SER A 128 21.89 5.66 -3.58
CA SER A 128 20.60 4.98 -3.62
C SER A 128 19.82 5.34 -4.88
N THR A 129 19.84 6.61 -5.31
CA THR A 129 19.21 7.05 -6.57
C THR A 129 19.84 6.36 -7.78
N LEU A 130 21.17 6.30 -7.82
CA LEU A 130 21.87 5.57 -8.89
C LEU A 130 21.58 4.07 -8.85
N ALA A 131 21.47 3.49 -7.66
CA ALA A 131 21.14 2.08 -7.49
C ALA A 131 19.73 1.74 -8.02
N THR A 132 18.78 2.67 -7.97
CA THR A 132 17.46 2.45 -8.58
C THR A 132 17.50 2.28 -10.11
N LEU A 133 18.57 2.71 -10.77
CA LEU A 133 18.76 2.54 -12.22
C LEU A 133 19.17 1.11 -12.59
N LEU A 134 19.57 0.28 -11.60
CA LEU A 134 19.85 -1.14 -11.78
C LEU A 134 18.55 -1.94 -11.92
N ASN A 135 17.76 -1.62 -12.94
CA ASN A 135 16.50 -2.26 -13.29
C ASN A 135 16.43 -2.38 -14.83
N PRO A 136 15.58 -3.28 -15.40
CA PRO A 136 15.47 -3.47 -16.85
C PRO A 136 15.08 -2.24 -17.65
N TYR A 137 14.47 -1.23 -17.01
CA TYR A 137 13.99 0.01 -17.64
C TYR A 137 15.00 1.18 -17.52
N GLY A 138 16.06 1.03 -16.70
CA GLY A 138 17.01 2.08 -16.43
C GLY A 138 16.32 3.38 -15.98
N VAL A 139 16.70 4.52 -16.60
CA VAL A 139 16.12 5.84 -16.29
C VAL A 139 14.62 5.95 -16.63
N LYS A 140 14.12 5.13 -17.56
CA LYS A 140 12.70 5.16 -17.96
C LYS A 140 11.74 4.81 -16.84
N ILE A 141 12.19 4.18 -15.75
CA ILE A 141 11.35 3.92 -14.60
C ILE A 141 10.77 5.21 -13.99
N TYR A 142 11.53 6.32 -14.05
CA TYR A 142 11.08 7.60 -13.53
C TYR A 142 10.00 8.25 -14.40
N SER A 143 10.04 8.07 -15.73
CA SER A 143 8.94 8.52 -16.59
C SER A 143 7.65 7.77 -16.29
N THR A 144 7.74 6.48 -15.95
CA THR A 144 6.59 5.68 -15.51
C THR A 144 6.04 6.18 -14.16
N VAL A 145 6.92 6.59 -13.22
CA VAL A 145 6.49 7.21 -11.95
C VAL A 145 5.71 8.50 -12.22
N LEU A 146 6.23 9.38 -13.08
CA LEU A 146 5.57 10.65 -13.40
C LEU A 146 4.25 10.44 -14.12
N LEU A 147 4.20 9.51 -15.08
CA LEU A 147 2.98 9.14 -15.77
C LEU A 147 1.91 8.67 -14.78
N TYR A 148 2.30 7.80 -13.85
CA TYR A 148 1.40 7.26 -12.85
C TYR A 148 0.88 8.33 -11.88
N ALA A 149 1.76 9.25 -11.45
CA ALA A 149 1.37 10.38 -10.59
C ALA A 149 0.43 11.36 -11.29
N GLY A 150 0.50 11.46 -12.63
CA GLY A 150 -0.34 12.32 -13.46
C GLY A 150 -1.75 11.76 -13.74
N GLN A 151 -1.97 10.45 -13.56
CA GLN A 151 -3.26 9.80 -13.82
C GLN A 151 -4.30 10.12 -12.72
N THR A 152 -4.76 11.36 -12.66
CA THR A 152 -5.65 11.81 -11.58
C THR A 152 -7.13 11.55 -11.84
N ARG A 153 -7.55 11.42 -13.12
CA ARG A 153 -8.95 11.23 -13.51
C ARG A 153 -9.52 9.88 -13.05
N VAL A 154 -8.65 8.85 -12.93
CA VAL A 154 -9.06 7.51 -12.45
C VAL A 154 -9.18 7.41 -10.93
N TYR A 155 -8.78 8.45 -10.16
CA TYR A 155 -8.86 8.42 -8.70
C TYR A 155 -10.28 8.19 -8.18
N ASN A 156 -11.29 8.71 -8.89
CA ASN A 156 -12.68 8.53 -8.50
C ASN A 156 -13.26 7.17 -8.91
N GLU A 157 -12.64 6.47 -9.83
CA GLU A 157 -13.10 5.18 -10.34
C GLU A 157 -12.56 4.00 -9.50
N ILE A 158 -11.36 4.15 -8.96
CA ILE A 158 -10.70 3.11 -8.18
C ILE A 158 -10.87 3.41 -6.69
N THR A 159 -11.61 2.56 -5.98
CA THR A 159 -11.98 2.78 -4.57
C THR A 159 -10.80 3.09 -3.66
N GLU A 160 -9.65 2.46 -3.89
CA GLU A 160 -8.44 2.65 -3.07
C GLU A 160 -7.75 4.01 -3.32
N LEU A 161 -7.94 4.60 -4.51
CA LEU A 161 -7.35 5.89 -4.87
C LEU A 161 -8.22 7.07 -4.47
N ARG A 162 -9.48 6.84 -4.10
CA ARG A 162 -10.41 7.90 -3.65
C ARG A 162 -9.88 8.60 -2.41
N ALA A 163 -10.31 9.85 -2.26
CA ALA A 163 -10.08 10.61 -1.05
C ALA A 163 -10.68 9.91 0.19
N MET A 164 -10.09 10.17 1.34
CA MET A 164 -10.54 9.62 2.61
C MET A 164 -11.97 10.11 2.93
N THR A 165 -12.89 9.18 3.12
CA THR A 165 -14.32 9.50 3.32
C THR A 165 -14.73 9.73 4.76
N PHE A 166 -13.85 9.45 5.74
CA PHE A 166 -14.11 9.54 7.19
C PHE A 166 -15.36 8.75 7.65
N ARG A 167 -15.65 7.61 7.00
CA ARG A 167 -16.76 6.71 7.37
C ARG A 167 -16.30 5.41 8.00
N GLN A 168 -15.00 5.16 7.99
CA GLN A 168 -14.41 3.92 8.49
C GLN A 168 -13.65 4.17 9.79
N PRO A 169 -13.66 3.22 10.77
CA PRO A 169 -12.91 3.38 12.02
C PRO A 169 -11.42 3.67 11.79
N GLN A 170 -10.82 3.08 10.74
CA GLN A 170 -9.43 3.31 10.37
C GLN A 170 -9.15 4.77 10.02
N HIS A 171 -10.10 5.46 9.37
CA HIS A 171 -9.96 6.87 9.00
C HIS A 171 -9.97 7.78 10.23
N PHE A 172 -10.89 7.55 11.17
CA PHE A 172 -10.92 8.31 12.43
C PHE A 172 -9.66 8.08 13.24
N LEU A 173 -9.18 6.83 13.32
CA LEU A 173 -7.97 6.52 14.05
C LEU A 173 -6.72 7.12 13.41
N ALA A 174 -6.68 7.23 12.07
CA ALA A 174 -5.62 7.95 11.36
C ALA A 174 -5.60 9.44 11.74
N VAL A 175 -6.77 10.09 11.82
CA VAL A 175 -6.86 11.48 12.28
C VAL A 175 -6.37 11.60 13.73
N LEU A 176 -6.79 10.71 14.62
CA LEU A 176 -6.32 10.71 16.01
C LEU A 176 -4.80 10.51 16.12
N LEU A 177 -4.19 9.69 15.25
CA LEU A 177 -2.74 9.56 15.18
C LEU A 177 -2.06 10.87 14.74
N VAL A 178 -2.61 11.56 13.74
CA VAL A 178 -2.09 12.88 13.30
C VAL A 178 -2.19 13.91 14.42
N LEU A 179 -3.34 14.00 15.07
CA LEU A 179 -3.56 14.93 16.19
C LEU A 179 -2.64 14.60 17.35
N GLY A 180 -2.50 13.31 17.69
CA GLY A 180 -1.56 12.85 18.72
C GLY A 180 -0.10 13.17 18.39
N ALA A 181 0.29 13.04 17.12
CA ALA A 181 1.62 13.42 16.64
C ALA A 181 1.84 14.94 16.74
N ALA A 182 0.87 15.74 16.29
CA ALA A 182 0.92 17.20 16.42
C ALA A 182 0.99 17.64 17.87
N MET A 183 0.19 17.03 18.75
CA MET A 183 0.23 17.31 20.20
C MET A 183 1.58 16.92 20.81
N ALA A 184 2.15 15.77 20.45
CA ALA A 184 3.46 15.34 20.95
C ALA A 184 4.57 16.32 20.55
N MET A 185 4.51 16.89 19.34
CA MET A 185 5.43 17.94 18.88
C MET A 185 5.22 19.26 19.63
N GLY A 186 3.98 19.68 19.84
CA GLY A 186 3.63 20.94 20.49
C GLY A 186 3.93 20.92 22.00
N TRP A 187 3.58 19.82 22.67
CA TRP A 187 3.73 19.68 24.13
C TRP A 187 5.16 19.93 24.62
N ARG A 188 6.16 19.45 23.85
CA ARG A 188 7.55 19.61 24.21
C ARG A 188 8.20 20.88 23.68
N ARG A 189 7.48 21.75 23.00
CA ARG A 189 8.03 22.93 22.30
C ARG A 189 9.26 22.59 21.43
N ASN A 190 9.31 21.36 20.91
CA ASN A 190 10.44 20.81 20.16
C ASN A 190 9.94 20.26 18.82
N ALA A 191 9.21 21.09 18.09
CA ALA A 191 8.72 20.76 16.76
C ALA A 191 9.92 20.73 15.80
N ARG A 192 10.49 19.55 15.61
CA ARG A 192 11.56 19.34 14.64
C ARG A 192 11.02 19.55 13.22
N PRO A 193 11.59 20.43 12.40
CA PRO A 193 11.12 20.71 11.04
C PRO A 193 11.01 19.44 10.19
N LEU A 194 11.91 18.49 10.37
CA LEU A 194 11.89 17.17 9.74
C LEU A 194 10.54 16.46 9.92
N TRP A 195 10.07 16.35 11.18
CA TRP A 195 8.80 15.68 11.49
C TRP A 195 7.58 16.45 11.01
N LEU A 196 7.66 17.78 11.02
CA LEU A 196 6.59 18.63 10.48
C LEU A 196 6.40 18.36 8.98
N ILE A 197 7.49 18.32 8.21
CA ILE A 197 7.43 18.04 6.77
C ILE A 197 6.88 16.64 6.50
N PHE A 198 7.36 15.62 7.22
CA PHE A 198 6.83 14.27 7.06
C PHE A 198 5.35 14.19 7.40
N LEU A 199 4.91 14.80 8.51
CA LEU A 199 3.53 14.75 8.94
C LEU A 199 2.60 15.47 7.95
N LEU A 200 3.02 16.63 7.43
CA LEU A 200 2.28 17.37 6.40
C LEU A 200 2.19 16.57 5.11
N ALA A 201 3.31 16.08 4.59
CA ALA A 201 3.32 15.30 3.35
C ALA A 201 2.49 14.02 3.48
N ALA A 202 2.66 13.28 4.57
CA ALA A 202 1.91 12.05 4.82
C ALA A 202 0.40 12.31 4.97
N SER A 203 0.01 13.42 5.63
CA SER A 203 -1.41 13.81 5.76
C SER A 203 -2.02 14.18 4.42
N LEU A 204 -1.34 14.99 3.61
CA LEU A 204 -1.80 15.38 2.28
C LEU A 204 -1.99 14.15 1.37
N LEU A 205 -1.03 13.25 1.36
CA LEU A 205 -1.09 12.02 0.55
C LEU A 205 -2.24 11.12 1.01
N ALA A 206 -2.37 10.86 2.32
CA ALA A 206 -3.39 9.97 2.86
C ALA A 206 -4.81 10.54 2.71
N PHE A 207 -5.00 11.84 2.88
CA PHE A 207 -6.32 12.48 2.72
C PHE A 207 -6.75 12.54 1.26
N ARG A 208 -5.78 12.70 0.35
CA ARG A 208 -6.03 12.65 -1.10
C ARG A 208 -6.34 11.24 -1.58
N SER A 209 -5.70 10.22 -1.01
CA SER A 209 -5.86 8.83 -1.42
C SER A 209 -5.79 7.89 -0.22
N VAL A 210 -6.87 7.14 0.02
CA VAL A 210 -6.92 6.15 1.12
C VAL A 210 -5.79 5.13 1.04
N ARG A 211 -5.33 4.84 -0.18
CA ARG A 211 -4.20 3.93 -0.41
C ARG A 211 -2.93 4.34 0.35
N GLU A 212 -2.72 5.64 0.57
CA GLU A 212 -1.49 6.17 1.18
C GLU A 212 -1.58 6.29 2.72
N ILE A 213 -2.66 5.80 3.33
CA ILE A 213 -2.88 5.82 4.79
C ILE A 213 -1.76 5.12 5.58
N TRP A 214 -1.08 4.17 4.96
CA TRP A 214 0.05 3.46 5.55
C TRP A 214 1.22 4.39 5.87
N PHE A 215 1.53 5.32 4.96
CA PHE A 215 2.64 6.26 5.16
C PHE A 215 2.32 7.21 6.31
N LEU A 216 1.07 7.69 6.37
CA LEU A 216 0.58 8.50 7.48
C LEU A 216 0.69 7.79 8.82
N ALA A 217 0.27 6.51 8.88
CA ALA A 217 0.33 5.72 10.11
C ALA A 217 1.78 5.54 10.60
N ILE A 218 2.72 5.20 9.72
CA ILE A 218 4.14 5.03 10.06
C ILE A 218 4.73 6.35 10.56
N VAL A 219 4.56 7.43 9.80
CA VAL A 219 5.08 8.75 10.17
C VAL A 219 4.53 9.20 11.51
N SER A 220 3.20 9.10 11.72
CA SER A 220 2.56 9.56 12.94
C SER A 220 3.07 8.82 14.18
N VAL A 221 3.22 7.48 14.11
CA VAL A 221 3.73 6.72 15.26
C VAL A 221 5.22 7.00 15.53
N CYS A 222 6.03 7.24 14.48
CA CYS A 222 7.41 7.68 14.65
C CYS A 222 7.50 9.05 15.34
N VAL A 223 6.66 10.01 14.93
CA VAL A 223 6.58 11.34 15.55
C VAL A 223 6.16 11.26 17.01
N VAL A 224 5.11 10.48 17.33
CA VAL A 224 4.65 10.27 18.70
C VAL A 224 5.75 9.61 19.53
N ALA A 225 6.41 8.59 19.00
CA ALA A 225 7.44 7.86 19.70
C ALA A 225 8.68 8.75 19.99
N ASP A 226 9.12 9.55 18.99
CA ASP A 226 10.22 10.51 19.15
C ASP A 226 9.84 11.64 20.15
N GLY A 227 8.61 12.12 20.10
CA GLY A 227 8.11 13.14 21.03
C GLY A 227 8.01 12.66 22.49
N TRP A 228 7.88 11.37 22.75
CA TRP A 228 7.78 10.81 24.10
C TRP A 228 9.12 10.30 24.67
N GLN A 229 10.22 10.50 23.97
CA GLN A 229 11.55 10.20 24.53
C GLN A 229 11.85 11.10 25.72
N SER A 230 12.26 10.51 26.84
CA SER A 230 12.79 11.28 27.97
C SER A 230 14.22 11.72 27.67
N PRO A 231 14.58 12.99 27.96
CA PRO A 231 15.96 13.44 27.85
C PRO A 231 16.91 12.51 28.65
N GLY A 232 17.94 11.98 27.98
CA GLY A 232 18.93 11.11 28.65
C GLY A 232 18.55 9.63 28.74
N SER A 233 17.39 9.19 28.24
CA SER A 233 17.09 7.76 28.16
C SER A 233 17.90 7.12 27.03
N ASP A 234 18.78 6.19 27.39
CA ASP A 234 19.44 5.30 26.42
C ASP A 234 18.43 4.25 25.95
N VAL A 235 17.61 4.64 24.98
CA VAL A 235 16.47 3.82 24.48
C VAL A 235 16.96 2.55 23.79
N ARG A 236 18.19 2.55 23.26
CA ARG A 236 18.79 1.43 22.53
C ARG A 236 19.75 0.57 23.39
N GLY A 237 19.75 0.76 24.69
CA GLY A 237 20.41 -0.13 25.62
C GLY A 237 19.95 -1.59 25.44
N SER A 238 20.73 -2.55 25.91
CA SER A 238 20.47 -3.98 25.75
C SER A 238 19.03 -4.32 26.15
N VAL A 239 18.22 -4.76 25.18
CA VAL A 239 16.84 -5.22 25.45
C VAL A 239 16.94 -6.43 26.38
N PRO A 240 16.38 -6.39 27.60
CA PRO A 240 16.45 -7.48 28.53
C PRO A 240 15.85 -8.76 27.92
N LEU A 241 16.44 -9.92 28.25
CA LEU A 241 16.02 -11.22 27.72
C LEU A 241 14.50 -11.43 27.85
N ARG A 242 13.93 -11.01 28.99
CA ARG A 242 12.48 -11.08 29.25
C ARG A 242 11.67 -10.36 28.17
N SER A 243 12.10 -9.18 27.73
CA SER A 243 11.41 -8.43 26.67
C SER A 243 11.54 -9.12 25.31
N ARG A 244 12.68 -9.75 25.00
CA ARG A 244 12.85 -10.55 23.77
C ARG A 244 11.91 -11.76 23.75
N ILE A 245 11.81 -12.46 24.88
CA ILE A 245 10.89 -13.59 25.05
C ILE A 245 9.43 -13.11 24.85
N MET A 246 9.04 -12.00 25.48
CA MET A 246 7.69 -11.46 25.33
C MET A 246 7.36 -11.08 23.88
N VAL A 247 8.30 -10.48 23.15
CA VAL A 247 8.13 -10.20 21.70
C VAL A 247 7.97 -11.51 20.93
N GLY A 248 8.80 -12.51 21.22
CA GLY A 248 8.70 -13.83 20.59
C GLY A 248 7.33 -14.49 20.82
N VAL A 249 6.85 -14.47 22.06
CA VAL A 249 5.52 -14.98 22.43
C VAL A 249 4.41 -14.22 21.72
N TRP A 250 4.52 -12.89 21.67
CA TRP A 250 3.52 -12.06 20.98
C TRP A 250 3.50 -12.33 19.45
N VAL A 251 4.67 -12.42 18.83
CA VAL A 251 4.78 -12.79 17.41
C VAL A 251 4.17 -14.15 17.16
N LEU A 252 4.50 -15.14 17.99
CA LEU A 252 3.92 -16.47 17.88
C LEU A 252 2.40 -16.46 18.05
N ALA A 253 1.88 -15.71 19.00
CA ALA A 253 0.43 -15.57 19.22
C ALA A 253 -0.26 -14.93 17.99
N VAL A 254 0.34 -13.89 17.39
CA VAL A 254 -0.18 -13.27 16.17
C VAL A 254 -0.14 -14.23 14.97
N VAL A 255 0.94 -15.00 14.84
CA VAL A 255 1.03 -16.04 13.79
C VAL A 255 -0.05 -17.09 13.97
N LEU A 256 -0.19 -17.65 15.18
CA LEU A 256 -1.19 -18.67 15.47
C LEU A 256 -2.63 -18.15 15.27
N ALA A 257 -2.90 -16.93 15.74
CA ALA A 257 -4.19 -16.29 15.52
C ALA A 257 -4.47 -16.07 14.02
N SER A 258 -3.47 -15.63 13.26
CA SER A 258 -3.58 -15.46 11.81
C SER A 258 -3.83 -16.79 11.11
N CYS A 259 -3.09 -17.83 11.46
CA CYS A 259 -3.28 -19.19 10.93
C CYS A 259 -4.67 -19.73 11.25
N ARG A 260 -5.17 -19.48 12.47
CA ARG A 260 -6.52 -19.89 12.90
C ARG A 260 -7.62 -19.14 12.16
N TYR A 261 -7.43 -17.83 11.98
CA TYR A 261 -8.42 -16.96 11.34
C TYR A 261 -8.55 -17.21 9.83
N TYR A 262 -7.43 -17.37 9.14
CA TYR A 262 -7.45 -17.54 7.68
C TYR A 262 -7.59 -18.98 7.23
N GLY A 263 -7.40 -19.96 8.12
CA GLY A 263 -7.26 -21.36 7.73
C GLY A 263 -5.97 -21.61 6.93
N LEU A 264 -5.46 -22.84 6.99
CA LEU A 264 -4.25 -23.25 6.25
C LEU A 264 -4.57 -24.33 5.20
N SER A 265 -5.84 -24.68 5.02
CA SER A 265 -6.25 -25.69 4.04
C SER A 265 -6.66 -25.03 2.72
N ASN A 266 -6.54 -25.81 1.63
CA ASN A 266 -7.05 -25.37 0.32
C ASN A 266 -8.58 -25.15 0.37
N ASP A 267 -9.31 -25.96 1.13
CA ASP A 267 -10.75 -25.82 1.28
C ASP A 267 -11.14 -24.48 1.93
N ALA A 268 -10.37 -24.05 2.96
CA ALA A 268 -10.58 -22.73 3.57
C ALA A 268 -10.30 -21.59 2.58
N LEU A 269 -9.31 -21.74 1.72
CA LEU A 269 -9.03 -20.78 0.66
C LEU A 269 -10.14 -20.76 -0.40
N GLU A 270 -10.64 -21.93 -0.81
CA GLU A 270 -11.75 -22.03 -1.76
C GLU A 270 -13.03 -21.40 -1.22
N ILE A 271 -13.37 -21.63 0.05
CA ILE A 271 -14.53 -20.99 0.71
C ILE A 271 -14.37 -19.47 0.73
N GLN A 272 -13.18 -18.97 1.04
CA GLN A 272 -12.91 -17.52 1.05
C GLN A 272 -12.96 -16.91 -0.35
N THR A 273 -12.44 -17.61 -1.36
CA THR A 273 -12.45 -17.13 -2.75
C THR A 273 -13.84 -17.22 -3.38
N ALA A 274 -14.62 -18.27 -3.07
CA ALA A 274 -15.98 -18.44 -3.58
C ALA A 274 -16.95 -17.31 -3.14
N GLY A 275 -16.72 -16.71 -1.97
CA GLY A 275 -17.51 -15.54 -1.52
C GLY A 275 -17.14 -14.21 -2.20
N ALA A 276 -15.93 -14.12 -2.79
CA ALA A 276 -15.40 -12.88 -3.39
C ALA A 276 -15.34 -12.93 -4.93
N PHE A 277 -15.21 -14.13 -5.50
CA PHE A 277 -14.97 -14.32 -6.93
C PHE A 277 -15.96 -15.32 -7.54
N PRO A 278 -16.30 -15.18 -8.83
CA PRO A 278 -17.33 -15.96 -9.53
C PRO A 278 -16.87 -17.39 -9.87
N GLU A 279 -16.52 -18.19 -8.87
CA GLU A 279 -15.94 -19.52 -9.04
C GLU A 279 -16.89 -20.49 -9.79
N ALA A 280 -18.20 -20.43 -9.46
CA ALA A 280 -19.19 -21.29 -10.10
C ALA A 280 -19.41 -20.90 -11.57
N ALA A 281 -19.43 -19.61 -11.89
CA ALA A 281 -19.48 -19.11 -13.25
C ALA A 281 -18.24 -19.53 -14.06
N VAL A 282 -17.04 -19.49 -13.46
CA VAL A 282 -15.81 -19.95 -14.11
C VAL A 282 -15.88 -21.45 -14.41
N ARG A 283 -16.33 -22.27 -13.46
CA ARG A 283 -16.52 -23.71 -13.68
C ARG A 283 -17.51 -23.99 -14.81
N PHE A 284 -18.60 -23.24 -14.89
CA PHE A 284 -19.56 -23.34 -15.98
C PHE A 284 -18.89 -23.05 -17.34
N VAL A 285 -18.11 -21.97 -17.44
CA VAL A 285 -17.38 -21.59 -18.66
C VAL A 285 -16.42 -22.69 -19.12
N GLN A 286 -15.69 -23.27 -18.18
CA GLN A 286 -14.74 -24.37 -18.45
C GLN A 286 -15.45 -25.65 -18.93
N GLN A 287 -16.52 -26.05 -18.23
CA GLN A 287 -17.30 -27.25 -18.56
C GLN A 287 -17.95 -27.18 -19.95
N HIS A 288 -18.46 -26.00 -20.31
CA HIS A 288 -19.12 -25.77 -21.59
C HIS A 288 -18.16 -25.30 -22.69
N ARG A 289 -16.86 -25.18 -22.39
CA ARG A 289 -15.80 -24.74 -23.32
C ARG A 289 -16.17 -23.45 -24.07
N LEU A 290 -16.73 -22.47 -23.34
CA LEU A 290 -17.10 -21.20 -23.94
C LEU A 290 -15.84 -20.45 -24.36
N SER A 291 -15.93 -19.76 -25.51
CA SER A 291 -14.77 -19.07 -26.11
C SER A 291 -14.88 -17.56 -25.94
N GLY A 292 -13.70 -16.89 -25.82
CA GLY A 292 -13.59 -15.44 -25.77
C GLY A 292 -13.57 -14.75 -27.12
N PRO A 293 -13.30 -13.47 -27.18
CA PRO A 293 -12.78 -12.60 -26.11
C PRO A 293 -13.76 -12.40 -24.94
N LEU A 294 -13.17 -12.28 -23.74
CA LEU A 294 -13.91 -12.11 -22.48
C LEU A 294 -14.04 -10.64 -22.12
N PHE A 295 -15.26 -10.15 -21.86
CA PHE A 295 -15.52 -8.87 -21.22
C PHE A 295 -15.92 -9.13 -19.75
N ASN A 296 -15.22 -8.50 -18.79
CA ASN A 296 -15.28 -8.88 -17.38
C ASN A 296 -15.26 -7.69 -16.44
N ASP A 297 -15.75 -7.87 -15.21
CA ASP A 297 -15.56 -6.89 -14.15
C ASP A 297 -14.07 -6.68 -13.84
N LEU A 298 -13.69 -5.41 -13.60
CA LEU A 298 -12.30 -5.01 -13.34
C LEU A 298 -11.72 -5.72 -12.11
N SER A 299 -12.51 -5.85 -11.05
CA SER A 299 -12.07 -6.46 -9.78
C SER A 299 -11.86 -7.97 -9.90
N TRP A 300 -12.51 -8.61 -10.84
CA TRP A 300 -12.40 -10.03 -11.12
C TRP A 300 -11.33 -10.36 -12.17
N GLY A 301 -10.81 -9.36 -12.90
CA GLY A 301 -9.89 -9.59 -14.01
C GLY A 301 -8.66 -10.41 -13.67
N GLY A 302 -8.02 -10.15 -12.51
CA GLY A 302 -6.88 -10.93 -12.07
C GLY A 302 -7.21 -12.39 -11.72
N PHE A 303 -8.37 -12.62 -11.11
CA PHE A 303 -8.87 -13.96 -10.82
C PHE A 303 -9.21 -14.72 -12.11
N LEU A 304 -9.85 -14.06 -13.06
CA LEU A 304 -10.22 -14.66 -14.34
C LEU A 304 -8.99 -15.00 -15.19
N LEU A 305 -7.95 -14.15 -15.19
CA LEU A 305 -6.66 -14.48 -15.83
C LEU A 305 -6.02 -15.73 -15.24
N TRP A 306 -6.15 -15.94 -13.94
CA TRP A 306 -5.61 -17.13 -13.29
C TRP A 306 -6.42 -18.39 -13.57
N ARG A 307 -7.76 -18.27 -13.54
CA ARG A 307 -8.67 -19.41 -13.68
C ARG A 307 -9.01 -19.79 -15.13
N LEU A 308 -8.97 -18.82 -16.02
CA LEU A 308 -9.27 -18.94 -17.45
C LEU A 308 -8.11 -18.39 -18.29
N PRO A 309 -6.89 -18.93 -18.19
CA PRO A 309 -5.72 -18.39 -18.86
C PRO A 309 -5.85 -18.37 -20.39
N GLU A 310 -6.68 -19.23 -20.96
CA GLU A 310 -7.00 -19.30 -22.41
C GLU A 310 -7.84 -18.12 -22.90
N LEU A 311 -8.53 -17.39 -21.98
CA LEU A 311 -9.46 -16.33 -22.32
C LEU A 311 -8.87 -14.96 -21.96
N PRO A 312 -8.42 -14.17 -22.95
CA PRO A 312 -7.94 -12.82 -22.66
C PRO A 312 -9.04 -11.96 -22.02
N VAL A 313 -8.76 -11.40 -20.83
CA VAL A 313 -9.67 -10.48 -20.16
C VAL A 313 -9.62 -9.10 -20.78
N ALA A 314 -10.73 -8.36 -20.74
CA ALA A 314 -10.78 -6.99 -21.24
C ALA A 314 -9.93 -6.04 -20.38
N LEU A 315 -10.06 -6.13 -19.06
CA LEU A 315 -9.29 -5.37 -18.08
C LEU A 315 -9.05 -6.16 -16.79
N ASP A 316 -7.97 -5.80 -16.10
CA ASP A 316 -7.64 -6.30 -14.77
C ASP A 316 -7.08 -5.20 -13.85
N GLY A 317 -6.71 -5.53 -12.63
CA GLY A 317 -6.22 -4.59 -11.63
C GLY A 317 -4.91 -3.85 -11.98
N ARG A 318 -4.26 -4.17 -13.10
CA ARG A 318 -3.04 -3.47 -13.58
C ARG A 318 -3.42 -2.20 -14.36
N THR A 319 -4.17 -1.32 -13.73
CA THR A 319 -4.77 -0.12 -14.36
C THR A 319 -3.77 0.77 -15.10
N ASN A 320 -2.52 0.80 -14.65
CA ASN A 320 -1.44 1.55 -15.28
C ASN A 320 -1.06 1.06 -16.69
N VAL A 321 -1.37 -0.20 -17.04
CA VAL A 321 -1.07 -0.78 -18.36
C VAL A 321 -2.08 -0.33 -19.42
N TYR A 322 -3.32 -0.03 -19.00
CA TYR A 322 -4.43 0.21 -19.93
C TYR A 322 -4.62 1.67 -20.32
N GLY A 323 -4.06 2.60 -19.55
CA GLY A 323 -4.24 4.03 -19.74
C GLY A 323 -5.58 4.55 -19.18
N GLU A 324 -5.59 5.84 -18.90
CA GLU A 324 -6.68 6.51 -18.19
C GLU A 324 -7.99 6.48 -18.98
N ASP A 325 -7.93 6.79 -20.29
CA ASP A 325 -9.13 6.88 -21.13
C ASP A 325 -9.84 5.53 -21.29
N ARG A 326 -9.08 4.42 -21.38
CA ARG A 326 -9.68 3.10 -21.47
C ARG A 326 -10.38 2.70 -20.18
N ILE A 327 -9.76 3.01 -19.03
CA ILE A 327 -10.37 2.73 -17.72
C ILE A 327 -11.65 3.54 -17.51
N LEU A 328 -11.65 4.83 -17.89
CA LEU A 328 -12.83 5.69 -17.76
C LEU A 328 -13.96 5.21 -18.68
N ARG A 329 -13.67 4.93 -19.96
CA ARG A 329 -14.63 4.36 -20.89
C ARG A 329 -15.21 3.06 -20.37
N PHE A 330 -14.39 2.16 -19.88
CA PHE A 330 -14.80 0.90 -19.28
C PHE A 330 -15.73 1.11 -18.06
N SER A 331 -15.37 2.03 -17.17
CA SER A 331 -16.22 2.40 -16.04
C SER A 331 -17.58 2.94 -16.47
N ASP A 332 -17.64 3.72 -17.55
CA ASP A 332 -18.88 4.25 -18.09
C ASP A 332 -19.78 3.13 -18.64
N VAL A 333 -19.21 2.14 -19.30
CA VAL A 333 -19.92 0.92 -19.73
C VAL A 333 -20.51 0.17 -18.54
N TRP A 334 -19.73 -0.05 -17.49
CA TRP A 334 -20.19 -0.77 -16.30
C TRP A 334 -21.29 -0.03 -15.53
N LYS A 335 -21.29 1.31 -15.60
CA LYS A 335 -22.34 2.17 -15.03
C LYS A 335 -23.58 2.28 -15.92
N GLY A 336 -23.56 1.70 -17.12
CA GLY A 336 -24.65 1.77 -18.08
C GLY A 336 -24.90 3.18 -18.62
N LYS A 337 -23.87 4.02 -18.75
CA LYS A 337 -24.01 5.37 -19.30
C LYS A 337 -24.41 5.34 -20.79
N PRO A 338 -25.02 6.41 -21.33
CA PRO A 338 -25.37 6.48 -22.74
C PRO A 338 -24.19 6.13 -23.64
N GLY A 339 -24.40 5.28 -24.62
CA GLY A 339 -23.35 4.78 -25.52
C GLY A 339 -22.60 3.52 -25.02
N TRP A 340 -22.99 2.95 -23.89
CA TRP A 340 -22.36 1.75 -23.32
C TRP A 340 -22.27 0.58 -24.29
N ASN A 341 -23.33 0.42 -25.16
CA ASN A 341 -23.48 -0.65 -26.15
C ASN A 341 -22.53 -0.50 -27.36
N SER A 342 -21.94 0.67 -27.54
CA SER A 342 -21.01 0.99 -28.64
C SER A 342 -19.54 0.81 -28.25
N ASP A 343 -19.26 0.39 -27.00
CA ASP A 343 -17.88 0.17 -26.55
C ASP A 343 -17.18 -0.91 -27.39
N PRO A 344 -15.96 -0.66 -27.89
CA PRO A 344 -15.25 -1.57 -28.77
C PRO A 344 -14.82 -2.88 -28.08
N ASP A 345 -14.55 -2.87 -26.77
CA ASP A 345 -14.17 -4.08 -26.02
C ASP A 345 -15.43 -4.96 -25.83
N LEU A 346 -16.58 -4.34 -25.52
CA LEU A 346 -17.86 -5.02 -25.43
C LEU A 346 -18.34 -5.53 -26.82
N ALA A 347 -18.15 -4.73 -27.87
CA ALA A 347 -18.53 -5.10 -29.22
C ALA A 347 -17.79 -6.36 -29.72
N ARG A 348 -16.55 -6.56 -29.32
CA ARG A 348 -15.74 -7.73 -29.67
C ARG A 348 -16.00 -8.94 -28.77
N ALA A 349 -16.63 -8.77 -27.61
CA ALA A 349 -16.82 -9.82 -26.64
C ALA A 349 -17.71 -10.94 -27.17
N ASN A 350 -17.30 -12.18 -27.01
CA ASN A 350 -18.10 -13.38 -27.21
C ASN A 350 -18.66 -13.90 -25.89
N LEU A 351 -17.99 -13.56 -24.80
CA LEU A 351 -18.32 -13.97 -23.44
C LEU A 351 -18.24 -12.78 -22.50
N ILE A 352 -19.22 -12.65 -21.59
CA ILE A 352 -19.22 -11.60 -20.57
C ILE A 352 -19.46 -12.25 -19.23
N ILE A 353 -18.61 -11.93 -18.22
CA ILE A 353 -18.81 -12.35 -16.83
C ILE A 353 -18.93 -11.11 -15.97
N THR A 354 -20.11 -10.92 -15.38
CA THR A 354 -20.47 -9.71 -14.63
C THR A 354 -21.07 -10.06 -13.27
N PRO A 355 -20.88 -9.22 -12.23
CA PRO A 355 -21.67 -9.30 -11.02
C PRO A 355 -23.17 -9.22 -11.36
N ARG A 356 -23.96 -10.00 -10.64
CA ARG A 356 -25.42 -10.10 -10.89
C ARG A 356 -26.13 -8.77 -10.71
N ASP A 357 -25.68 -7.96 -9.75
CA ASP A 357 -26.25 -6.66 -9.38
C ASP A 357 -25.65 -5.48 -10.17
N ALA A 358 -24.73 -5.74 -11.08
CA ALA A 358 -24.14 -4.69 -11.91
C ALA A 358 -25.17 -4.09 -12.86
N ALA A 359 -25.14 -2.77 -13.05
CA ALA A 359 -26.07 -2.07 -13.98
C ALA A 359 -26.02 -2.66 -15.40
N ILE A 360 -24.82 -2.97 -15.89
CA ILE A 360 -24.64 -3.59 -17.20
C ILE A 360 -25.29 -4.97 -17.30
N ALA A 361 -25.37 -5.75 -16.23
CA ALA A 361 -26.03 -7.06 -16.25
C ALA A 361 -27.51 -6.93 -16.61
N SER A 362 -28.18 -5.93 -16.06
CA SER A 362 -29.57 -5.63 -16.38
C SER A 362 -29.75 -5.19 -17.83
N LEU A 363 -28.85 -4.36 -18.34
CA LEU A 363 -28.91 -3.86 -19.73
C LEU A 363 -28.63 -4.97 -20.75
N LEU A 364 -27.67 -5.85 -20.48
CA LEU A 364 -27.31 -6.96 -21.36
C LEU A 364 -28.42 -7.98 -21.53
N ARG A 365 -29.38 -8.09 -20.60
CA ARG A 365 -30.55 -8.98 -20.75
C ARG A 365 -31.47 -8.53 -21.92
N PHE A 366 -31.45 -7.23 -22.23
CA PHE A 366 -32.25 -6.66 -23.34
C PHE A 366 -31.42 -6.45 -24.61
N ASP A 367 -30.11 -6.72 -24.58
CA ASP A 367 -29.25 -6.60 -25.76
C ASP A 367 -29.38 -7.84 -26.65
N ALA A 368 -29.88 -7.63 -27.88
CA ALA A 368 -30.11 -8.72 -28.82
C ALA A 368 -28.84 -9.52 -29.17
N ARG A 369 -27.68 -8.97 -28.98
CA ARG A 369 -26.37 -9.62 -29.27
C ARG A 369 -26.03 -10.76 -28.30
N PHE A 370 -26.59 -10.74 -27.09
CA PHE A 370 -26.22 -11.65 -26.04
C PHE A 370 -27.39 -12.43 -25.46
N GLN A 371 -27.11 -13.57 -24.85
CA GLN A 371 -28.07 -14.37 -24.10
C GLN A 371 -27.44 -14.80 -22.80
N VAL A 372 -28.27 -14.96 -21.75
CA VAL A 372 -27.82 -15.51 -20.46
C VAL A 372 -27.49 -17.00 -20.67
N ALA A 373 -26.24 -17.36 -20.44
CA ALA A 373 -25.79 -18.75 -20.50
C ALA A 373 -25.77 -19.40 -19.09
N TYR A 374 -25.49 -18.60 -18.06
CA TYR A 374 -25.46 -19.04 -16.66
C TYR A 374 -25.78 -17.86 -15.74
N GLU A 375 -26.41 -18.16 -14.61
CA GLU A 375 -26.66 -17.18 -13.56
C GLU A 375 -26.69 -17.87 -12.20
N ASP A 376 -26.09 -17.22 -11.21
CA ASP A 376 -26.16 -17.59 -9.79
C ASP A 376 -26.37 -16.35 -8.91
N VAL A 377 -26.20 -16.50 -7.59
CA VAL A 377 -26.37 -15.39 -6.63
C VAL A 377 -25.30 -14.30 -6.79
N GLN A 378 -24.15 -14.62 -7.37
CA GLN A 378 -22.99 -13.74 -7.47
C GLN A 378 -22.75 -13.20 -8.87
N ALA A 379 -22.91 -14.02 -9.90
CA ALA A 379 -22.50 -13.71 -11.25
C ALA A 379 -23.55 -14.08 -12.31
N VAL A 380 -23.49 -13.36 -13.44
CA VAL A 380 -24.18 -13.72 -14.67
C VAL A 380 -23.15 -13.89 -15.78
N VAL A 381 -23.27 -14.97 -16.53
CA VAL A 381 -22.50 -15.23 -17.75
C VAL A 381 -23.39 -15.01 -18.97
N PHE A 382 -22.98 -14.09 -19.82
CA PHE A 382 -23.62 -13.88 -21.11
C PHE A 382 -22.75 -14.44 -22.21
N ALA A 383 -23.35 -15.14 -23.14
CA ALA A 383 -22.71 -15.61 -24.37
C ALA A 383 -23.30 -14.87 -25.56
N ARG A 384 -22.46 -14.60 -26.56
CA ARG A 384 -22.92 -14.01 -27.83
C ARG A 384 -23.88 -14.96 -28.52
N ARG A 385 -25.02 -14.44 -28.99
CA ARG A 385 -25.92 -15.21 -29.87
C ARG A 385 -25.20 -15.50 -31.18
N ARG A 386 -25.27 -16.72 -31.65
CA ARG A 386 -24.75 -17.15 -32.96
C ARG A 386 -25.65 -16.67 -34.10
#